data_154a34e05cc8cc0b58098e5d8c546a7f
#
_entry.id   154a34e05cc8cc0b58098e5d8c546a7f
#
_cell.length_a   1.000
_cell.length_b   1.000
_cell.length_c   1.000
_cell.angle_alpha   90.00
_cell.angle_beta   90.00
_cell.angle_gamma   90.00
#
_symmetry.space_group_name_H-M   'P 1'
#
loop_
_entity.id
_entity.type
_entity.pdbx_description
1 polymer ?
#
loop_
_entity_poly.entity_id
_entity_poly.type
_entity_poly.pdbx_seq_one_letter_code
_entity_poly.pdbx_strand_id
1 'polypeptide(L)'
;MNRVRMLIHFGVKPYLVFDGDHLPSKADTERERRDRRKESKRAGLELLRLGKVPQAHLELQKGVDVTPEMARQLIEELKQAGVDYVVAPYEADSQLAYLERKGTINGILSEDSDLLVFGAKCLLTKLDQYGDCVVIRRDDFTACREISLVGWSDADFRRMAILSGCDYLPSISKMGLKTAYRLLRKHKTVERVVRFVQFDGGFKVPPGYLEAFNQAEMTFLYQWVFCPVARSL
;
A
#
# COMPACT_ATOMS: atom_id res chain seq x y z
N MET A 1 19.77 6.31 4.69
CA MET A 1 20.41 7.64 4.43
C MET A 1 20.88 7.86 2.99
N ASN A 2 21.48 6.89 2.28
CA ASN A 2 22.02 7.15 0.92
C ASN A 2 20.96 7.68 -0.07
N ARG A 3 19.75 7.11 -0.10
CA ARG A 3 18.63 7.60 -0.94
C ARG A 3 18.19 9.02 -0.56
N VAL A 4 18.15 9.32 0.73
CA VAL A 4 17.81 10.67 1.23
C VAL A 4 18.84 11.71 0.75
N ARG A 5 20.14 11.40 0.89
CA ARG A 5 21.21 12.28 0.41
C ARG A 5 21.17 12.48 -1.10
N MET A 6 20.85 11.43 -1.86
CA MET A 6 20.67 11.51 -3.31
C MET A 6 19.52 12.46 -3.68
N LEU A 7 18.37 12.35 -3.03
CA LEU A 7 17.23 13.25 -3.27
C LEU A 7 17.59 14.70 -2.95
N ILE A 8 18.28 14.95 -1.84
CA ILE A 8 18.75 16.29 -1.47
C ILE A 8 19.73 16.82 -2.52
N HIS A 9 20.63 15.98 -3.03
CA HIS A 9 21.58 16.38 -4.09
C HIS A 9 20.86 16.83 -5.36
N PHE A 10 19.72 16.21 -5.71
CA PHE A 10 18.87 16.63 -6.83
C PHE A 10 17.92 17.80 -6.49
N GLY A 11 18.08 18.45 -5.34
CA GLY A 11 17.27 19.60 -4.93
C GLY A 11 15.89 19.26 -4.40
N VAL A 12 15.62 17.99 -4.13
CA VAL A 12 14.36 17.55 -3.49
C VAL A 12 14.47 17.74 -1.98
N LYS A 13 13.43 18.30 -1.36
CA LYS A 13 13.29 18.33 0.10
C LYS A 13 12.52 17.10 0.55
N PRO A 14 13.19 16.03 1.05
CA PRO A 14 12.51 14.82 1.48
C PRO A 14 11.81 15.04 2.82
N TYR A 15 10.61 14.46 2.94
CA TYR A 15 9.83 14.34 4.16
C TYR A 15 9.53 12.87 4.39
N LEU A 16 10.08 12.28 5.44
CA LEU A 16 9.95 10.84 5.67
C LEU A 16 8.75 10.54 6.57
N VAL A 17 7.99 9.53 6.20
CA VAL A 17 6.84 9.05 6.97
C VAL A 17 7.10 7.60 7.37
N PHE A 18 6.92 7.30 8.64
CA PHE A 18 7.09 5.97 9.22
C PHE A 18 5.75 5.42 9.66
N ASP A 19 5.58 4.11 9.53
CA ASP A 19 4.45 3.42 10.16
C ASP A 19 4.51 3.56 11.68
N GLY A 20 3.33 3.64 12.29
CA GLY A 20 3.14 3.70 13.73
C GLY A 20 2.73 2.35 14.30
N ASP A 21 1.58 2.33 14.97
CA ASP A 21 1.04 1.12 15.60
C ASP A 21 0.33 0.21 14.59
N HIS A 22 0.13 -1.04 14.96
CA HIS A 22 -0.56 -2.03 14.14
C HIS A 22 -2.02 -1.65 13.88
N LEU A 23 -2.43 -1.63 12.61
CA LEU A 23 -3.81 -1.36 12.24
C LEU A 23 -4.66 -2.63 12.44
N PRO A 24 -5.72 -2.61 13.29
CA PRO A 24 -6.52 -3.79 13.57
C PRO A 24 -7.16 -4.43 12.32
N SER A 25 -7.61 -3.62 11.36
CA SER A 25 -8.19 -4.11 10.10
C SER A 25 -7.20 -4.81 9.16
N LYS A 26 -5.88 -4.73 9.42
CA LYS A 26 -4.82 -5.38 8.66
C LYS A 26 -4.23 -6.61 9.39
N ALA A 27 -4.75 -6.95 10.57
CA ALA A 27 -4.18 -7.96 11.45
C ALA A 27 -4.01 -9.36 10.78
N ASP A 28 -4.95 -9.77 9.95
CA ASP A 28 -4.87 -11.06 9.25
C ASP A 28 -3.77 -11.06 8.18
N THR A 29 -3.65 -10.01 7.38
CA THR A 29 -2.58 -9.84 6.39
C THR A 29 -1.21 -9.80 7.06
N GLU A 30 -1.07 -9.10 8.18
CA GLU A 30 0.18 -9.07 8.94
C GLU A 30 0.55 -10.42 9.55
N ARG A 31 -0.45 -11.18 10.02
CA ARG A 31 -0.25 -12.55 10.52
C ARG A 31 0.27 -13.45 9.40
N GLU A 32 -0.35 -13.41 8.21
CA GLU A 32 0.11 -14.18 7.06
C GLU A 32 1.53 -13.80 6.63
N ARG A 33 1.85 -12.50 6.58
CA ARG A 33 3.20 -12.01 6.25
C ARG A 33 4.23 -12.50 7.26
N ARG A 34 3.90 -12.45 8.55
CA ARG A 34 4.75 -12.95 9.63
C ARG A 34 4.99 -14.45 9.53
N ASP A 35 3.97 -15.22 9.24
CA ASP A 35 4.09 -16.67 9.12
C ASP A 35 4.88 -17.07 7.88
N ARG A 36 4.70 -16.38 6.74
CA ARG A 36 5.55 -16.55 5.54
C ARG A 36 7.01 -16.23 5.84
N ARG A 37 7.32 -15.14 6.57
CA ARG A 37 8.69 -14.80 6.96
C ARG A 37 9.32 -15.88 7.85
N LYS A 38 8.57 -16.43 8.82
CA LYS A 38 9.04 -17.54 9.66
C LYS A 38 9.35 -18.79 8.85
N GLU A 39 8.48 -19.12 7.90
CA GLU A 39 8.67 -20.29 7.03
C GLU A 39 9.88 -20.12 6.12
N SER A 40 10.04 -18.96 5.47
CA SER A 40 11.22 -18.65 4.66
C SER A 40 12.51 -18.70 5.47
N LYS A 41 12.50 -18.19 6.71
CA LYS A 41 13.65 -18.30 7.62
C LYS A 41 13.98 -19.74 7.94
N ARG A 42 12.98 -20.58 8.23
CA ARG A 42 13.17 -22.01 8.51
C ARG A 42 13.75 -22.74 7.28
N ALA A 43 13.14 -22.52 6.10
CA ALA A 43 13.62 -23.12 4.85
C ALA A 43 15.05 -22.67 4.50
N GLY A 44 15.37 -21.41 4.69
CA GLY A 44 16.72 -20.89 4.48
C GLY A 44 17.77 -21.52 5.39
N LEU A 45 17.46 -21.71 6.67
CA LEU A 45 18.35 -22.39 7.61
C LEU A 45 18.57 -23.87 7.25
N GLU A 46 17.55 -24.55 6.77
CA GLU A 46 17.66 -25.93 6.30
C GLU A 46 18.52 -26.04 5.03
N LEU A 47 18.35 -25.14 4.07
CA LEU A 47 19.19 -25.05 2.88
C LEU A 47 20.68 -24.78 3.24
N LEU A 48 20.94 -23.96 4.27
CA LEU A 48 22.31 -23.76 4.79
C LEU A 48 22.91 -25.06 5.35
N ARG A 49 22.14 -25.83 6.11
CA ARG A 49 22.58 -27.14 6.65
C ARG A 49 22.92 -28.13 5.53
N LEU A 50 22.20 -28.03 4.40
CA LEU A 50 22.45 -28.84 3.20
C LEU A 50 23.58 -28.32 2.31
N GLY A 51 24.28 -27.26 2.69
CA GLY A 51 25.36 -26.65 1.92
C GLY A 51 24.89 -25.85 0.68
N LYS A 52 23.58 -25.61 0.52
CA LYS A 52 23.00 -24.89 -0.63
C LYS A 52 22.99 -23.37 -0.38
N VAL A 53 24.16 -22.78 -0.19
CA VAL A 53 24.33 -21.39 0.26
C VAL A 53 23.61 -20.35 -0.62
N PRO A 54 23.67 -20.36 -1.99
CA PRO A 54 22.96 -19.37 -2.80
C PRO A 54 21.43 -19.42 -2.63
N GLN A 55 20.85 -20.62 -2.54
CA GLN A 55 19.42 -20.81 -2.34
C GLN A 55 19.01 -20.41 -0.94
N ALA A 56 19.83 -20.71 0.06
CA ALA A 56 19.60 -20.30 1.43
C ALA A 56 19.56 -18.78 1.57
N HIS A 57 20.47 -18.06 0.91
CA HIS A 57 20.48 -16.60 0.90
C HIS A 57 19.16 -16.02 0.35
N LEU A 58 18.66 -16.56 -0.76
CA LEU A 58 17.39 -16.12 -1.37
C LEU A 58 16.20 -16.32 -0.40
N GLU A 59 16.16 -17.48 0.28
CA GLU A 59 15.08 -17.72 1.26
C GLU A 59 15.23 -16.86 2.53
N LEU A 60 16.44 -16.71 3.04
CA LEU A 60 16.68 -15.88 4.22
C LEU A 60 16.35 -14.40 3.97
N GLN A 61 16.59 -13.86 2.76
CA GLN A 61 16.20 -12.51 2.40
C GLN A 61 14.69 -12.27 2.52
N LYS A 62 13.86 -13.26 2.17
CA LYS A 62 12.40 -13.20 2.33
C LYS A 62 11.98 -13.22 3.81
N GLY A 63 12.82 -13.75 4.69
CA GLY A 63 12.59 -13.82 6.13
C GLY A 63 13.03 -12.56 6.91
N VAL A 64 13.65 -11.58 6.23
CA VAL A 64 14.05 -10.31 6.87
C VAL A 64 12.84 -9.43 7.13
N ASP A 65 12.78 -8.85 8.31
CA ASP A 65 11.77 -7.87 8.70
C ASP A 65 12.44 -6.54 9.04
N VAL A 66 11.73 -5.45 8.77
CA VAL A 66 12.13 -4.11 9.23
C VAL A 66 11.55 -3.92 10.62
N THR A 67 12.46 -3.78 11.61
CA THR A 67 12.03 -3.66 13.00
C THR A 67 11.85 -2.20 13.44
N PRO A 68 11.06 -1.94 14.49
CA PRO A 68 10.93 -0.60 15.08
C PRO A 68 12.28 0.01 15.49
N GLU A 69 13.24 -0.82 15.93
CA GLU A 69 14.58 -0.38 16.30
C GLU A 69 15.36 0.15 15.10
N MET A 70 15.23 -0.51 13.93
CA MET A 70 15.83 -0.02 12.68
C MET A 70 15.23 1.32 12.25
N ALA A 71 13.90 1.46 12.35
CA ALA A 71 13.21 2.71 12.09
C ALA A 71 13.70 3.82 13.03
N ARG A 72 13.82 3.53 14.32
CA ARG A 72 14.34 4.47 15.32
C ARG A 72 15.76 4.92 15.03
N GLN A 73 16.66 4.00 14.65
CA GLN A 73 18.02 4.36 14.26
C GLN A 73 18.02 5.32 13.06
N LEU A 74 17.18 5.05 12.04
CA LEU A 74 17.06 5.95 10.90
C LEU A 74 16.53 7.32 11.31
N ILE A 75 15.55 7.39 12.21
CA ILE A 75 15.00 8.65 12.74
C ILE A 75 16.10 9.49 13.41
N GLU A 76 16.99 8.87 14.21
CA GLU A 76 18.09 9.60 14.83
C GLU A 76 19.08 10.16 13.80
N GLU A 77 19.38 9.41 12.73
CA GLU A 77 20.20 9.90 11.61
C GLU A 77 19.51 11.07 10.86
N LEU A 78 18.17 11.01 10.67
CA LEU A 78 17.42 12.08 10.03
C LEU A 78 17.43 13.36 10.86
N LYS A 79 17.27 13.26 12.19
CA LYS A 79 17.39 14.39 13.12
C LYS A 79 18.74 15.08 13.01
N GLN A 80 19.82 14.28 12.99
CA GLN A 80 21.18 14.82 12.86
C GLN A 80 21.40 15.51 11.50
N ALA A 81 20.77 14.99 10.45
CA ALA A 81 20.84 15.53 9.10
C ALA A 81 19.87 16.72 8.85
N GLY A 82 19.02 17.08 9.82
CA GLY A 82 18.03 18.14 9.67
C GLY A 82 16.94 17.83 8.65
N VAL A 83 16.60 16.54 8.49
CA VAL A 83 15.57 16.07 7.54
C VAL A 83 14.25 15.89 8.28
N ASP A 84 13.19 16.47 7.73
CA ASP A 84 11.84 16.38 8.29
C ASP A 84 11.29 14.95 8.23
N TYR A 85 10.60 14.54 9.28
CA TYR A 85 9.94 13.24 9.35
C TYR A 85 8.68 13.28 10.23
N VAL A 86 7.84 12.28 10.10
CA VAL A 86 6.70 12.01 10.99
C VAL A 86 6.52 10.50 11.17
N VAL A 87 6.10 10.10 12.36
CA VAL A 87 5.59 8.75 12.62
C VAL A 87 4.08 8.84 12.57
N ALA A 88 3.44 8.10 11.66
CA ALA A 88 2.00 8.02 11.54
C ALA A 88 1.39 7.35 12.80
N PRO A 89 0.13 7.62 13.15
CA PRO A 89 -0.54 6.86 14.21
C PRO A 89 -0.64 5.36 13.89
N TYR A 90 -0.90 5.04 12.63
CA TYR A 90 -0.99 3.69 12.08
C TYR A 90 -0.13 3.58 10.81
N GLU A 91 -0.73 3.57 9.62
CA GLU A 91 -0.03 3.37 8.35
C GLU A 91 0.54 4.66 7.79
N ALA A 92 1.75 4.59 7.28
CA ALA A 92 2.40 5.69 6.57
C ALA A 92 1.60 6.12 5.33
N ASP A 93 0.90 5.20 4.66
CA ASP A 93 0.17 5.47 3.42
C ASP A 93 -0.97 6.47 3.61
N SER A 94 -1.77 6.30 4.66
CA SER A 94 -2.83 7.25 5.02
C SER A 94 -2.27 8.62 5.39
N GLN A 95 -1.14 8.64 6.09
CA GLN A 95 -0.42 9.86 6.48
C GLN A 95 0.15 10.59 5.27
N LEU A 96 0.76 9.86 4.33
CA LEU A 96 1.30 10.42 3.08
C LEU A 96 0.20 11.03 2.24
N ALA A 97 -0.91 10.31 2.02
CA ALA A 97 -2.06 10.82 1.28
C ALA A 97 -2.67 12.08 1.93
N TYR A 98 -2.70 12.13 3.26
CA TYR A 98 -3.14 13.31 4.00
C TYR A 98 -2.20 14.51 3.78
N LEU A 99 -0.89 14.31 3.91
CA LEU A 99 0.11 15.38 3.74
C LEU A 99 0.08 15.96 2.31
N GLU A 100 -0.07 15.10 1.30
CA GLU A 100 -0.20 15.55 -0.09
C GLU A 100 -1.51 16.32 -0.31
N ARG A 101 -2.63 15.83 0.20
CA ARG A 101 -3.94 16.51 0.12
C ARG A 101 -3.93 17.90 0.77
N LYS A 102 -3.18 18.05 1.87
CA LYS A 102 -2.98 19.35 2.56
C LYS A 102 -1.95 20.24 1.88
N GLY A 103 -1.26 19.77 0.85
CA GLY A 103 -0.22 20.54 0.16
C GLY A 103 1.09 20.66 0.94
N THR A 104 1.28 19.87 1.99
CA THR A 104 2.54 19.82 2.74
C THR A 104 3.65 19.18 1.92
N ILE A 105 3.31 18.21 1.09
CA ILE A 105 4.19 17.54 0.13
C ILE A 105 3.59 17.62 -1.27
N ASN A 106 4.45 17.57 -2.32
CA ASN A 106 4.04 17.71 -3.71
C ASN A 106 3.88 16.38 -4.45
N GLY A 107 4.34 15.29 -3.86
CA GLY A 107 4.25 13.94 -4.41
C GLY A 107 4.76 12.93 -3.40
N ILE A 108 4.40 11.70 -3.62
CA ILE A 108 4.69 10.56 -2.74
C ILE A 108 5.65 9.63 -3.46
N LEU A 109 6.77 9.29 -2.83
CA LEU A 109 7.72 8.31 -3.33
C LEU A 109 7.52 6.99 -2.59
N SER A 110 6.96 6.00 -3.29
CA SER A 110 6.71 4.67 -2.72
C SER A 110 6.58 3.62 -3.82
N GLU A 111 6.80 2.36 -3.47
CA GLU A 111 6.50 1.21 -4.33
C GLU A 111 5.07 0.67 -4.09
N ASP A 112 4.35 1.20 -3.10
CA ASP A 112 3.01 0.75 -2.78
C ASP A 112 1.96 1.44 -3.66
N SER A 113 1.23 0.63 -4.44
CA SER A 113 0.16 1.10 -5.30
C SER A 113 -1.14 1.46 -4.54
N ASP A 114 -1.28 1.01 -3.30
CA ASP A 114 -2.48 1.30 -2.49
C ASP A 114 -2.59 2.80 -2.17
N LEU A 115 -1.49 3.53 -2.25
CA LEU A 115 -1.49 4.99 -2.21
C LEU A 115 -2.44 5.64 -3.23
N LEU A 116 -2.58 5.03 -4.43
CA LEU A 116 -3.55 5.49 -5.43
C LEU A 116 -5.00 5.29 -4.94
N VAL A 117 -5.25 4.26 -4.13
CA VAL A 117 -6.56 3.98 -3.52
C VAL A 117 -6.86 4.95 -2.38
N PHE A 118 -5.84 5.35 -1.62
CA PHE A 118 -5.91 6.44 -0.63
C PHE A 118 -6.14 7.83 -1.27
N GLY A 119 -5.99 7.94 -2.60
CA GLY A 119 -6.26 9.16 -3.35
C GLY A 119 -5.02 10.02 -3.61
N ALA A 120 -3.84 9.43 -3.59
CA ALA A 120 -2.61 10.13 -4.01
C ALA A 120 -2.76 10.74 -5.40
N LYS A 121 -2.31 11.99 -5.55
CA LYS A 121 -2.36 12.75 -6.81
C LYS A 121 -1.13 12.50 -7.67
N CYS A 122 0.03 12.36 -7.03
CA CYS A 122 1.31 12.16 -7.68
C CYS A 122 2.12 11.09 -6.94
N LEU A 123 2.17 9.88 -7.52
CA LEU A 123 2.97 8.77 -7.01
C LEU A 123 4.23 8.62 -7.87
N LEU A 124 5.39 8.67 -7.23
CA LEU A 124 6.68 8.35 -7.82
C LEU A 124 7.08 6.94 -7.38
N THR A 125 7.41 6.09 -8.34
CA THR A 125 7.79 4.70 -8.06
C THR A 125 9.01 4.30 -8.88
N LYS A 126 9.63 3.18 -8.55
CA LYS A 126 10.81 2.63 -9.23
C LYS A 126 11.99 3.61 -9.28
N LEU A 127 12.19 4.34 -8.19
CA LEU A 127 13.36 5.22 -8.09
C LEU A 127 14.65 4.40 -8.14
N ASP A 128 15.46 4.65 -9.15
CA ASP A 128 16.75 3.98 -9.33
C ASP A 128 17.91 4.68 -8.60
N GLN A 129 19.13 4.22 -8.82
CA GLN A 129 20.34 4.81 -8.21
C GLN A 129 20.78 6.11 -8.87
N TYR A 130 20.25 6.44 -10.03
CA TYR A 130 20.59 7.65 -10.80
C TYR A 130 19.57 8.77 -10.60
N GLY A 131 18.45 8.48 -9.93
CA GLY A 131 17.38 9.43 -9.67
C GLY A 131 16.23 9.35 -10.66
N ASP A 132 16.29 8.41 -11.62
CA ASP A 132 15.17 8.19 -12.53
C ASP A 132 14.03 7.45 -11.82
N CYS A 133 12.79 7.83 -12.11
CA CYS A 133 11.60 7.21 -11.54
C CYS A 133 10.41 7.23 -12.51
N VAL A 134 9.43 6.41 -12.23
CA VAL A 134 8.14 6.44 -12.93
C VAL A 134 7.19 7.33 -12.14
N VAL A 135 6.57 8.29 -12.82
CA VAL A 135 5.59 9.19 -12.22
C VAL A 135 4.19 8.80 -12.66
N ILE A 136 3.32 8.54 -11.71
CA ILE A 136 1.89 8.23 -11.93
C ILE A 136 1.08 9.41 -11.39
N ARG A 137 0.40 10.13 -12.29
CA ARG A 137 -0.46 11.25 -11.91
C ARG A 137 -1.92 10.84 -11.99
N ARG A 138 -2.71 11.27 -11.04
CA ARG A 138 -4.15 11.01 -11.01
C ARG A 138 -4.85 11.53 -12.27
N ASP A 139 -4.42 12.68 -12.76
CA ASP A 139 -4.98 13.31 -13.96
C ASP A 139 -4.76 12.47 -15.23
N ASP A 140 -3.74 11.61 -15.23
CA ASP A 140 -3.41 10.73 -16.35
C ASP A 140 -4.18 9.40 -16.34
N PHE A 141 -5.05 9.15 -15.36
CA PHE A 141 -5.81 7.89 -15.25
C PHE A 141 -6.71 7.65 -16.47
N THR A 142 -7.19 8.70 -17.11
CA THR A 142 -7.98 8.60 -18.35
C THR A 142 -7.17 8.11 -19.54
N ALA A 143 -5.84 8.19 -19.50
CA ALA A 143 -4.93 7.70 -20.53
C ALA A 143 -4.64 6.20 -20.43
N CYS A 144 -5.15 5.50 -19.39
CA CYS A 144 -4.99 4.07 -19.22
C CYS A 144 -5.62 3.31 -20.41
N ARG A 145 -4.81 2.45 -21.07
CA ARG A 145 -5.22 1.74 -22.30
C ARG A 145 -5.93 0.43 -22.01
N GLU A 146 -5.60 -0.25 -20.91
CA GLU A 146 -6.13 -1.58 -20.61
C GLU A 146 -7.54 -1.56 -20.03
N ILE A 147 -7.88 -0.51 -19.29
CA ILE A 147 -9.20 -0.24 -18.74
C ILE A 147 -9.50 1.26 -18.93
N SER A 148 -10.72 1.60 -19.30
CA SER A 148 -11.08 3.00 -19.44
C SER A 148 -11.62 3.56 -18.13
N LEU A 149 -10.85 4.44 -17.50
CA LEU A 149 -11.25 5.14 -16.27
C LEU A 149 -11.96 6.49 -16.55
N VAL A 150 -12.32 6.76 -17.81
CA VAL A 150 -13.08 7.96 -18.18
C VAL A 150 -14.44 7.95 -17.47
N GLY A 151 -14.74 9.04 -16.75
CA GLY A 151 -15.96 9.21 -15.98
C GLY A 151 -16.02 8.42 -14.66
N TRP A 152 -14.89 7.83 -14.24
CA TRP A 152 -14.77 7.16 -12.95
C TRP A 152 -14.45 8.18 -11.84
N SER A 153 -15.19 8.07 -10.74
CA SER A 153 -14.90 8.80 -9.53
C SER A 153 -13.80 8.10 -8.72
N ASP A 154 -13.23 8.81 -7.74
CA ASP A 154 -12.31 8.21 -6.77
C ASP A 154 -12.95 7.05 -5.99
N ALA A 155 -14.26 7.15 -5.72
CA ALA A 155 -15.00 6.07 -5.08
C ALA A 155 -15.10 4.82 -5.99
N ASP A 156 -15.35 5.00 -7.30
CA ASP A 156 -15.41 3.87 -8.23
C ASP A 156 -14.04 3.17 -8.33
N PHE A 157 -12.96 3.96 -8.43
CA PHE A 157 -11.60 3.43 -8.48
C PHE A 157 -11.26 2.66 -7.19
N ARG A 158 -11.54 3.23 -6.02
CA ARG A 158 -11.32 2.57 -4.72
C ARG A 158 -12.12 1.28 -4.60
N ARG A 159 -13.40 1.29 -4.95
CA ARG A 159 -14.26 0.10 -4.91
C ARG A 159 -13.79 -0.99 -5.86
N MET A 160 -13.31 -0.63 -7.03
CA MET A 160 -12.69 -1.58 -7.96
C MET A 160 -11.45 -2.23 -7.35
N ALA A 161 -10.58 -1.44 -6.73
CA ALA A 161 -9.37 -1.93 -6.08
C ALA A 161 -9.72 -2.89 -4.93
N ILE A 162 -10.63 -2.51 -4.03
CA ILE A 162 -11.06 -3.35 -2.91
C ILE A 162 -11.67 -4.68 -3.41
N LEU A 163 -12.54 -4.64 -4.43
CA LEU A 163 -13.11 -5.86 -5.03
C LEU A 163 -12.02 -6.80 -5.60
N SER A 164 -10.93 -6.25 -6.12
CA SER A 164 -9.82 -7.04 -6.66
C SER A 164 -8.90 -7.64 -5.59
N GLY A 165 -9.11 -7.24 -4.34
CA GLY A 165 -8.33 -7.64 -3.16
C GLY A 165 -7.35 -6.55 -2.73
N CYS A 166 -7.27 -6.33 -1.44
CA CYS A 166 -6.36 -5.40 -0.78
C CYS A 166 -5.93 -5.95 0.59
N ASP A 167 -5.05 -5.24 1.29
CA ASP A 167 -4.55 -5.66 2.61
C ASP A 167 -5.64 -5.76 3.70
N TYR A 168 -6.80 -5.13 3.49
CA TYR A 168 -7.93 -5.12 4.44
C TYR A 168 -9.03 -6.12 4.07
N LEU A 169 -9.05 -6.60 2.82
CA LEU A 169 -10.06 -7.55 2.35
C LEU A 169 -9.50 -8.41 1.21
N PRO A 170 -9.38 -9.73 1.38
CA PRO A 170 -9.00 -10.62 0.30
C PRO A 170 -10.07 -10.60 -0.81
N SER A 171 -9.63 -10.75 -2.06
CA SER A 171 -10.55 -10.80 -3.21
C SER A 171 -11.48 -12.01 -3.15
N ILE A 172 -12.67 -11.85 -3.72
CA ILE A 172 -13.51 -13.00 -4.09
C ILE A 172 -12.73 -13.87 -5.09
N SER A 173 -12.80 -15.18 -4.95
CA SER A 173 -12.12 -16.11 -5.86
C SER A 173 -12.41 -15.73 -7.33
N LYS A 174 -11.38 -15.66 -8.17
CA LYS A 174 -11.41 -15.22 -9.58
C LYS A 174 -11.77 -13.75 -9.82
N MET A 175 -11.85 -12.92 -8.78
CA MET A 175 -12.12 -11.50 -8.89
C MET A 175 -10.80 -10.71 -8.93
N GLY A 176 -10.14 -10.65 -10.09
CA GLY A 176 -9.01 -9.76 -10.30
C GLY A 176 -9.47 -8.37 -10.80
N LEU A 177 -8.51 -7.45 -10.93
CA LEU A 177 -8.77 -6.03 -11.26
C LEU A 177 -9.65 -5.83 -12.51
N LYS A 178 -9.35 -6.52 -13.62
CA LYS A 178 -10.12 -6.40 -14.86
C LYS A 178 -11.55 -6.95 -14.72
N THR A 179 -11.74 -7.98 -13.89
CA THR A 179 -13.08 -8.54 -13.61
C THR A 179 -13.87 -7.58 -12.74
N ALA A 180 -13.26 -7.05 -11.67
CA ALA A 180 -13.88 -6.04 -10.80
C ALA A 180 -14.30 -4.78 -11.60
N TYR A 181 -13.40 -4.27 -12.43
CA TYR A 181 -13.69 -3.15 -13.35
C TYR A 181 -14.92 -3.42 -14.21
N ARG A 182 -14.94 -4.56 -14.95
CA ARG A 182 -16.03 -4.91 -15.86
C ARG A 182 -17.37 -5.04 -15.15
N LEU A 183 -17.36 -5.70 -13.98
CA LEU A 183 -18.58 -5.91 -13.20
C LEU A 183 -19.08 -4.60 -12.58
N LEU A 184 -18.20 -3.79 -12.02
CA LEU A 184 -18.59 -2.51 -11.43
C LEU A 184 -19.11 -1.54 -12.48
N ARG A 185 -18.49 -1.50 -13.67
CA ARG A 185 -18.98 -0.69 -14.80
C ARG A 185 -20.36 -1.12 -15.27
N LYS A 186 -20.66 -2.44 -15.28
CA LYS A 186 -21.95 -3.01 -15.67
C LYS A 186 -23.03 -2.79 -14.61
N HIS A 187 -22.72 -3.09 -13.36
CA HIS A 187 -23.72 -3.15 -12.28
C HIS A 187 -23.78 -1.88 -11.42
N LYS A 188 -22.80 -0.98 -11.54
CA LYS A 188 -22.73 0.36 -10.94
C LYS A 188 -22.48 0.38 -9.42
N THR A 189 -22.94 -0.60 -8.65
CA THR A 189 -22.76 -0.64 -7.21
C THR A 189 -22.18 -1.98 -6.77
N VAL A 190 -21.46 -1.96 -5.64
CA VAL A 190 -20.81 -3.15 -5.07
C VAL A 190 -21.85 -4.20 -4.67
N GLU A 191 -22.97 -3.78 -4.10
CA GLU A 191 -24.06 -4.69 -3.68
C GLU A 191 -24.62 -5.46 -4.88
N ARG A 192 -24.80 -4.78 -6.02
CA ARG A 192 -25.25 -5.43 -7.25
C ARG A 192 -24.22 -6.37 -7.84
N VAL A 193 -22.93 -6.01 -7.77
CA VAL A 193 -21.84 -6.88 -8.19
C VAL A 193 -21.83 -8.13 -7.33
N VAL A 194 -21.86 -7.99 -6.00
CA VAL A 194 -21.84 -9.13 -5.07
C VAL A 194 -23.04 -10.05 -5.26
N ARG A 195 -24.26 -9.49 -5.39
CA ARG A 195 -25.45 -10.28 -5.71
C ARG A 195 -25.30 -11.05 -7.03
N PHE A 196 -24.83 -10.37 -8.08
CA PHE A 196 -24.63 -11.01 -9.38
C PHE A 196 -23.67 -12.21 -9.27
N VAL A 197 -22.49 -12.04 -8.66
CA VAL A 197 -21.50 -13.11 -8.57
C VAL A 197 -21.91 -14.24 -7.61
N GLN A 198 -22.80 -13.99 -6.64
CA GLN A 198 -23.41 -15.02 -5.81
C GLN A 198 -24.34 -15.94 -6.62
N PHE A 199 -25.09 -15.39 -7.59
CA PHE A 199 -25.99 -16.16 -8.44
C PHE A 199 -25.28 -16.83 -9.62
N ASP A 200 -24.15 -16.26 -10.10
CA ASP A 200 -23.42 -16.79 -11.26
C ASP A 200 -22.78 -18.17 -11.01
N GLY A 201 -22.62 -18.56 -9.74
CA GLY A 201 -22.05 -19.87 -9.35
C GLY A 201 -20.56 -20.08 -9.67
N GLY A 202 -19.95 -19.20 -10.45
CA GLY A 202 -18.54 -19.24 -10.82
C GLY A 202 -17.60 -18.62 -9.79
N PHE A 203 -18.15 -17.92 -8.81
CA PHE A 203 -17.44 -17.18 -7.77
C PHE A 203 -17.79 -17.74 -6.38
N LYS A 204 -16.79 -17.79 -5.50
CA LYS A 204 -17.02 -18.14 -4.09
C LYS A 204 -17.01 -16.88 -3.26
N VAL A 205 -18.19 -16.38 -2.90
CA VAL A 205 -18.34 -15.18 -2.06
C VAL A 205 -18.40 -15.62 -0.61
N PRO A 206 -17.47 -15.16 0.26
CA PRO A 206 -17.51 -15.46 1.69
C PRO A 206 -18.78 -14.89 2.35
N PRO A 207 -19.31 -15.53 3.39
CA PRO A 207 -20.36 -14.95 4.23
C PRO A 207 -19.90 -13.59 4.79
N GLY A 208 -20.80 -12.61 4.90
CA GLY A 208 -20.47 -11.29 5.45
C GLY A 208 -19.55 -10.42 4.58
N TYR A 209 -19.35 -10.80 3.29
CA TYR A 209 -18.42 -10.07 2.41
C TYR A 209 -18.76 -8.58 2.25
N LEU A 210 -20.04 -8.22 2.18
CA LEU A 210 -20.44 -6.81 2.03
C LEU A 210 -20.10 -5.97 3.26
N GLU A 211 -20.29 -6.51 4.45
CA GLU A 211 -19.92 -5.87 5.71
C GLU A 211 -18.40 -5.68 5.79
N ALA A 212 -17.65 -6.72 5.44
CA ALA A 212 -16.19 -6.65 5.39
C ALA A 212 -15.69 -5.67 4.31
N PHE A 213 -16.38 -5.60 3.15
CA PHE A 213 -16.09 -4.61 2.10
C PHE A 213 -16.29 -3.19 2.61
N ASN A 214 -17.40 -2.92 3.29
CA ASN A 214 -17.67 -1.59 3.87
C ASN A 214 -16.62 -1.22 4.92
N GLN A 215 -16.19 -2.15 5.76
CA GLN A 215 -15.10 -1.92 6.72
C GLN A 215 -13.79 -1.58 6.01
N ALA A 216 -13.43 -2.30 4.94
CA ALA A 216 -12.25 -2.01 4.13
C ALA A 216 -12.35 -0.62 3.46
N GLU A 217 -13.51 -0.25 2.91
CA GLU A 217 -13.71 1.10 2.34
C GLU A 217 -13.57 2.20 3.40
N MET A 218 -14.11 1.99 4.60
CA MET A 218 -13.94 2.92 5.73
C MET A 218 -12.49 3.02 6.17
N THR A 219 -11.73 1.91 6.13
CA THR A 219 -10.30 1.93 6.46
C THR A 219 -9.51 2.80 5.48
N PHE A 220 -9.79 2.78 4.18
CA PHE A 220 -9.16 3.69 3.22
C PHE A 220 -9.56 5.16 3.43
N LEU A 221 -10.76 5.43 3.95
CA LEU A 221 -11.30 6.78 4.05
C LEU A 221 -10.97 7.49 5.37
N TYR A 222 -10.89 6.76 6.48
CA TYR A 222 -10.97 7.33 7.83
C TYR A 222 -9.91 6.78 8.79
N GLN A 223 -8.67 6.60 8.33
CA GLN A 223 -7.58 6.32 9.26
C GLN A 223 -7.19 7.59 10.02
N TRP A 224 -6.80 7.40 11.27
CA TRP A 224 -6.20 8.46 12.06
C TRP A 224 -4.86 8.87 11.46
N VAL A 225 -4.66 10.18 11.35
CA VAL A 225 -3.43 10.79 10.85
C VAL A 225 -3.00 11.94 11.75
N PHE A 226 -1.72 12.20 11.82
CA PHE A 226 -1.17 13.34 12.53
C PHE A 226 -1.19 14.59 11.65
N CYS A 227 -1.74 15.70 12.19
CA CYS A 227 -1.70 17.01 11.55
C CYS A 227 -0.46 17.79 12.02
N PRO A 228 0.58 18.01 11.16
CA PRO A 228 1.78 18.71 11.59
C PRO A 228 1.53 20.17 11.98
N VAL A 229 0.51 20.81 11.39
CA VAL A 229 0.14 22.21 11.65
C VAL A 229 -0.56 22.34 13.01
N ALA A 230 -1.58 21.52 13.27
CA ALA A 230 -2.32 21.51 14.52
C ALA A 230 -1.56 20.78 15.65
N ARG A 231 -0.56 19.98 15.32
CA ARG A 231 0.18 19.08 16.25
C ARG A 231 -0.74 18.16 17.04
N SER A 232 -1.78 17.65 16.37
CA SER A 232 -2.81 16.76 16.95
C SER A 232 -3.20 15.68 15.93
N LEU A 233 -3.95 14.66 16.39
CA LEU A 233 -4.60 13.65 15.55
C LEU A 233 -5.85 14.22 14.90
#